data_a8dceff81c5670aa2e26475f0f460a03
#
_entry.id   a8dceff81c5670aa2e26475f0f460a03
#
_cell.length_a   1.000
_cell.length_b   1.000
_cell.length_c   1.000
_cell.angle_alpha   90.00
_cell.angle_beta   90.00
_cell.angle_gamma   90.00
#
_symmetry.space_group_name_H-M   'P 1'
#
loop_
_entity.id
_entity.type
_entity.pdbx_description
1 polymer ?
#
loop_
_entity_poly.entity_id
_entity_poly.type
_entity_poly.pdbx_seq_one_letter_code
_entity_poly.pdbx_strand_id
1 'polypeptide(L)'
;MKSIFIDAGLAGDKEYNSHGFRCKEVDDLDFDNYILFVGCSHTTGIGVAIKQSYPYQVAKKLKCDYYNLGVGGGGIDALEHNLLAWFTLYDKPPKYIVCQWPDYARYMKQLPNYANITPAGNWTDEEFLVEADYPLQVKEELVYRLCRILAPCPIIDVRYKGLWIGSADSSVIWHTREDRGTDNEHPGPISHKNTTQKILEFLESR
;
A
#
# COMPACT_ATOMS: atom_id res chain seq x y z
N MET A 1 -15.27 5.48 17.99
CA MET A 1 -15.28 4.09 17.43
C MET A 1 -13.82 3.77 17.06
N LYS A 2 -13.25 2.62 17.46
CA LYS A 2 -11.92 2.25 16.99
C LYS A 2 -11.99 2.06 15.47
N SER A 3 -10.99 2.56 14.74
CA SER A 3 -10.89 2.34 13.29
C SER A 3 -10.89 0.84 13.00
N ILE A 4 -11.65 0.42 12.00
CA ILE A 4 -11.60 -0.97 11.53
C ILE A 4 -10.34 -1.20 10.65
N PHE A 5 -9.65 -0.14 10.25
CA PHE A 5 -8.43 -0.22 9.47
C PHE A 5 -7.21 -0.57 10.33
N ILE A 6 -6.27 -1.27 9.73
CA ILE A 6 -4.90 -1.42 10.26
C ILE A 6 -4.10 -0.22 9.77
N ASP A 7 -3.58 0.56 10.70
CA ASP A 7 -2.71 1.71 10.44
C ASP A 7 -1.34 1.52 11.11
N ALA A 8 -0.44 2.48 10.92
CA ALA A 8 0.88 2.47 11.53
C ALA A 8 0.91 3.09 12.95
N GLY A 9 -0.25 3.34 13.57
CA GLY A 9 -0.35 3.98 14.88
C GLY A 9 -0.06 5.48 14.87
N LEU A 10 -0.16 6.12 13.70
CA LEU A 10 0.18 7.53 13.47
C LEU A 10 -1.05 8.44 13.38
N ALA A 11 -2.23 7.96 13.75
CA ALA A 11 -3.44 8.76 13.79
C ALA A 11 -3.26 10.00 14.68
N GLY A 12 -3.52 11.17 14.12
CA GLY A 12 -3.34 12.46 14.81
C GLY A 12 -1.94 13.07 14.67
N ASP A 13 -0.99 12.43 14.00
CA ASP A 13 0.21 13.08 13.50
C ASP A 13 -0.16 14.08 12.40
N LYS A 14 0.60 15.17 12.30
CA LYS A 14 0.32 16.32 11.42
C LYS A 14 0.10 15.97 9.95
N GLU A 15 0.70 14.89 9.46
CA GLU A 15 0.60 14.46 8.06
C GLU A 15 -0.38 13.29 7.85
N TYR A 16 -1.04 12.82 8.93
CA TYR A 16 -1.93 11.66 8.90
C TYR A 16 -3.35 12.07 9.28
N ASN A 17 -4.32 11.46 8.65
CA ASN A 17 -5.73 11.69 8.93
C ASN A 17 -6.18 10.96 10.22
N SER A 18 -7.44 11.12 10.60
CA SER A 18 -8.02 10.51 11.81
C SER A 18 -7.98 8.98 11.84
N HIS A 19 -7.86 8.33 10.67
CA HIS A 19 -7.71 6.88 10.53
C HIS A 19 -6.23 6.42 10.50
N GLY A 20 -5.26 7.34 10.62
CA GLY A 20 -3.83 7.02 10.60
C GLY A 20 -3.25 6.85 9.21
N PHE A 21 -3.92 7.31 8.16
CA PHE A 21 -3.41 7.29 6.79
C PHE A 21 -2.89 8.64 6.33
N ARG A 22 -1.83 8.61 5.51
CA ARG A 22 -1.14 9.82 5.03
C ARG A 22 -1.83 10.40 3.79
N CYS A 23 -3.04 10.88 3.99
CA CYS A 23 -3.87 11.56 2.99
C CYS A 23 -4.91 12.44 3.71
N LYS A 24 -5.83 13.05 2.94
CA LYS A 24 -6.96 13.80 3.48
C LYS A 24 -7.90 12.93 4.31
N GLU A 25 -8.81 13.56 5.06
CA GLU A 25 -9.94 12.86 5.70
C GLU A 25 -10.85 12.21 4.66
N VAL A 26 -11.48 11.11 5.04
CA VAL A 26 -12.39 10.38 4.15
C VAL A 26 -13.64 11.21 3.80
N ASP A 27 -14.11 12.02 4.73
CA ASP A 27 -15.27 12.92 4.53
C ASP A 27 -15.00 14.00 3.47
N ASP A 28 -13.73 14.29 3.18
CA ASP A 28 -13.31 15.24 2.16
C ASP A 28 -13.03 14.58 0.80
N LEU A 29 -13.20 13.25 0.69
CA LEU A 29 -12.91 12.50 -0.53
C LEU A 29 -13.99 12.69 -1.58
N ASP A 30 -13.60 13.02 -2.82
CA ASP A 30 -14.50 12.96 -3.97
C ASP A 30 -14.70 11.51 -4.43
N PHE A 31 -15.69 10.84 -3.84
CA PHE A 31 -16.04 9.46 -4.16
C PHE A 31 -16.51 9.22 -5.60
N ASP A 32 -16.83 10.24 -6.37
CA ASP A 32 -17.20 10.10 -7.78
C ASP A 32 -15.98 10.11 -8.71
N ASN A 33 -14.83 10.56 -8.21
CA ASN A 33 -13.63 10.72 -9.01
C ASN A 33 -12.34 10.49 -8.21
N TYR A 34 -12.09 9.26 -7.76
CA TYR A 34 -10.91 8.95 -6.95
C TYR A 34 -10.19 7.67 -7.36
N ILE A 35 -8.95 7.55 -6.88
CA ILE A 35 -8.10 6.35 -6.97
C ILE A 35 -7.79 5.88 -5.56
N LEU A 36 -7.84 4.56 -5.34
CA LEU A 36 -7.43 3.94 -4.08
C LEU A 36 -6.00 3.40 -4.22
N PHE A 37 -5.14 3.78 -3.29
CA PHE A 37 -3.79 3.24 -3.18
C PHE A 37 -3.71 2.34 -1.95
N VAL A 38 -3.11 1.17 -2.09
CA VAL A 38 -2.92 0.22 -0.99
C VAL A 38 -1.52 -0.40 -1.08
N GLY A 39 -0.88 -0.61 0.06
CA GLY A 39 0.48 -1.16 0.11
C GLY A 39 1.22 -0.88 1.41
N CYS A 40 2.54 -0.87 1.34
CA CYS A 40 3.41 -0.68 2.51
C CYS A 40 3.92 0.78 2.65
N SER A 41 5.04 0.97 3.36
CA SER A 41 5.70 2.26 3.59
C SER A 41 6.01 3.05 2.31
N HIS A 42 6.28 2.37 1.20
CA HIS A 42 6.50 3.03 -0.10
C HIS A 42 5.22 3.70 -0.61
N THR A 43 4.06 3.07 -0.41
CA THR A 43 2.75 3.66 -0.74
C THR A 43 2.42 4.79 0.22
N THR A 44 2.68 4.62 1.52
CA THR A 44 2.57 5.71 2.50
C THR A 44 3.42 6.92 2.09
N GLY A 45 4.54 6.68 1.40
CA GLY A 45 5.49 7.72 1.00
C GLY A 45 6.39 8.15 2.16
N ILE A 46 6.80 7.19 3.02
CA ILE A 46 7.79 7.46 4.07
C ILE A 46 9.10 7.88 3.40
N GLY A 47 9.78 8.87 3.98
CA GLY A 47 11.03 9.42 3.47
C GLY A 47 10.87 10.53 2.42
N VAL A 48 9.62 10.86 1.99
CA VAL A 48 9.36 11.98 1.09
C VAL A 48 8.20 12.85 1.58
N ALA A 49 8.14 14.11 1.14
CA ALA A 49 6.95 14.93 1.39
C ALA A 49 5.72 14.36 0.66
N ILE A 50 4.50 14.55 1.18
CA ILE A 50 3.26 14.03 0.58
C ILE A 50 3.18 14.36 -0.92
N LYS A 51 3.49 15.60 -1.30
CA LYS A 51 3.45 16.05 -2.72
C LYS A 51 4.47 15.36 -3.63
N GLN A 52 5.46 14.68 -3.06
CA GLN A 52 6.48 13.93 -3.77
C GLN A 52 6.16 12.44 -3.84
N SER A 53 5.21 11.95 -3.04
CA SER A 53 4.79 10.56 -3.07
C SER A 53 4.08 10.22 -4.39
N TYR A 54 4.24 9.00 -4.89
CA TYR A 54 3.61 8.60 -6.15
C TYR A 54 2.07 8.58 -6.07
N PRO A 55 1.39 8.26 -4.92
CA PRO A 55 -0.06 8.36 -4.85
C PRO A 55 -0.57 9.78 -5.13
N TYR A 56 0.04 10.79 -4.49
CA TYR A 56 -0.30 12.18 -4.75
C TYR A 56 -0.04 12.59 -6.21
N GLN A 57 1.13 12.24 -6.74
CA GLN A 57 1.53 12.64 -8.09
C GLN A 57 0.64 12.02 -9.17
N VAL A 58 0.30 10.73 -9.05
CA VAL A 58 -0.62 10.04 -9.98
C VAL A 58 -2.00 10.71 -9.97
N ALA A 59 -2.59 10.89 -8.78
CA ALA A 59 -3.90 11.50 -8.65
C ALA A 59 -3.94 12.92 -9.23
N LYS A 60 -2.91 13.72 -8.93
CA LYS A 60 -2.78 15.08 -9.49
C LYS A 60 -2.71 15.09 -11.01
N LYS A 61 -1.95 14.17 -11.62
CA LYS A 61 -1.81 14.05 -13.08
C LYS A 61 -3.10 13.63 -13.76
N LEU A 62 -3.84 12.71 -13.13
CA LEU A 62 -5.13 12.23 -13.62
C LEU A 62 -6.31 13.15 -13.26
N LYS A 63 -6.04 14.26 -12.54
CA LYS A 63 -7.06 15.23 -12.10
C LYS A 63 -8.20 14.57 -11.33
N CYS A 64 -7.86 13.66 -10.45
CA CYS A 64 -8.80 12.98 -9.56
C CYS A 64 -8.32 13.09 -8.11
N ASP A 65 -9.17 12.67 -7.22
CA ASP A 65 -8.85 12.56 -5.80
C ASP A 65 -8.17 11.21 -5.51
N TYR A 66 -7.69 11.03 -4.28
CA TYR A 66 -7.11 9.74 -3.88
C TYR A 66 -7.28 9.49 -2.39
N TYR A 67 -7.36 8.20 -2.05
CA TYR A 67 -7.20 7.75 -0.69
C TYR A 67 -6.04 6.75 -0.60
N ASN A 68 -5.22 6.85 0.46
CA ASN A 68 -3.97 6.10 0.59
C ASN A 68 -4.02 5.19 1.82
N LEU A 69 -4.31 3.92 1.61
CA LEU A 69 -4.34 2.86 2.63
C LEU A 69 -2.96 2.21 2.86
N GLY A 70 -1.88 2.89 2.49
CA GLY A 70 -0.51 2.39 2.72
C GLY A 70 -0.18 2.36 4.21
N VAL A 71 0.41 1.25 4.67
CA VAL A 71 0.80 1.03 6.07
C VAL A 71 2.31 0.89 6.17
N GLY A 72 2.96 1.75 6.96
CA GLY A 72 4.39 1.63 7.23
C GLY A 72 4.74 0.26 7.82
N GLY A 73 5.66 -0.48 7.17
CA GLY A 73 6.00 -1.85 7.58
C GLY A 73 4.94 -2.92 7.27
N GLY A 74 3.79 -2.54 6.72
CA GLY A 74 2.68 -3.46 6.47
C GLY A 74 3.05 -4.61 5.54
N GLY A 75 2.50 -5.78 5.84
CA GLY A 75 2.55 -6.99 5.03
C GLY A 75 1.32 -7.16 4.14
N ILE A 76 1.23 -8.32 3.50
CA ILE A 76 0.12 -8.68 2.60
C ILE A 76 -1.22 -8.73 3.34
N ASP A 77 -1.22 -9.14 4.60
CA ASP A 77 -2.39 -9.22 5.47
C ASP A 77 -2.95 -7.83 5.84
N ALA A 78 -2.09 -6.84 6.07
CA ALA A 78 -2.53 -5.46 6.27
C ALA A 78 -3.16 -4.88 5.01
N LEU A 79 -2.57 -5.17 3.84
CA LEU A 79 -3.09 -4.78 2.54
C LEU A 79 -4.47 -5.38 2.28
N GLU A 80 -4.60 -6.70 2.44
CA GLU A 80 -5.87 -7.42 2.28
C GLU A 80 -6.94 -6.87 3.21
N HIS A 81 -6.62 -6.78 4.51
CA HIS A 81 -7.55 -6.29 5.52
C HIS A 81 -8.08 -4.88 5.18
N ASN A 82 -7.17 -3.94 4.87
CA ASN A 82 -7.55 -2.58 4.58
C ASN A 82 -8.38 -2.45 3.29
N LEU A 83 -8.05 -3.25 2.28
CA LEU A 83 -8.83 -3.27 1.03
C LEU A 83 -10.25 -3.80 1.25
N LEU A 84 -10.39 -4.90 2.00
CA LEU A 84 -11.69 -5.46 2.34
C LEU A 84 -12.49 -4.53 3.26
N ALA A 85 -11.85 -3.92 4.26
CA ALA A 85 -12.48 -2.92 5.12
C ALA A 85 -13.01 -1.73 4.32
N TRP A 86 -12.23 -1.25 3.33
CA TRP A 86 -12.68 -0.18 2.45
C TRP A 86 -13.95 -0.53 1.71
N PHE A 87 -14.01 -1.68 1.05
CA PHE A 87 -15.21 -2.11 0.31
C PHE A 87 -16.40 -2.48 1.21
N THR A 88 -16.17 -2.77 2.48
CA THR A 88 -17.24 -2.99 3.45
C THR A 88 -17.88 -1.68 3.91
N LEU A 89 -17.08 -0.61 3.99
CA LEU A 89 -17.53 0.69 4.50
C LEU A 89 -18.06 1.63 3.42
N TYR A 90 -17.56 1.51 2.18
CA TYR A 90 -17.84 2.48 1.13
C TYR A 90 -18.32 1.80 -0.14
N ASP A 91 -19.54 2.10 -0.55
CA ASP A 91 -20.23 1.48 -1.69
C ASP A 91 -19.74 1.97 -3.06
N LYS A 92 -19.14 3.16 -3.11
CA LYS A 92 -18.66 3.75 -4.37
C LYS A 92 -17.28 3.22 -4.74
N PRO A 93 -17.14 2.50 -5.87
CA PRO A 93 -15.84 1.97 -6.28
C PRO A 93 -14.90 3.09 -6.75
N PRO A 94 -13.58 2.96 -6.51
CA PRO A 94 -12.58 3.83 -7.11
C PRO A 94 -12.49 3.60 -8.63
N LYS A 95 -11.94 4.57 -9.38
CA LYS A 95 -11.62 4.37 -10.80
C LYS A 95 -10.61 3.25 -11.01
N TYR A 96 -9.61 3.22 -10.15
CA TYR A 96 -8.53 2.22 -10.13
C TYR A 96 -8.11 1.94 -8.70
N ILE A 97 -7.60 0.75 -8.48
CA ILE A 97 -6.83 0.40 -7.28
C ILE A 97 -5.38 0.26 -7.70
N VAL A 98 -4.49 1.05 -7.14
CA VAL A 98 -3.05 0.87 -7.29
C VAL A 98 -2.55 0.08 -6.09
N CYS A 99 -2.23 -1.19 -6.34
CA CYS A 99 -1.82 -2.14 -5.32
C CYS A 99 -0.30 -2.33 -5.36
N GLN A 100 0.40 -1.77 -4.38
CA GLN A 100 1.83 -2.00 -4.22
C GLN A 100 2.03 -3.17 -3.27
N TRP A 101 2.35 -4.31 -3.86
CA TRP A 101 2.56 -5.56 -3.13
C TRP A 101 3.79 -5.46 -2.24
N PRO A 102 3.64 -5.66 -0.92
CA PRO A 102 4.77 -5.66 0.00
C PRO A 102 5.63 -6.91 -0.18
N ASP A 103 6.74 -6.94 0.54
CA ASP A 103 7.57 -8.14 0.64
C ASP A 103 6.77 -9.28 1.30
N TYR A 104 6.85 -10.48 0.75
CA TYR A 104 6.18 -11.68 1.26
C TYR A 104 6.62 -12.06 2.69
N ALA A 105 7.84 -11.66 3.09
CA ALA A 105 8.35 -11.89 4.45
C ALA A 105 7.76 -10.95 5.52
N ARG A 106 6.76 -10.11 5.16
CA ARG A 106 6.11 -9.17 6.07
C ARG A 106 4.72 -9.64 6.45
N TYR A 107 4.38 -9.50 7.72
CA TYR A 107 3.05 -9.84 8.24
C TYR A 107 2.69 -8.91 9.41
N MET A 108 1.42 -8.92 9.79
CA MET A 108 0.93 -8.19 10.96
C MET A 108 0.86 -9.13 12.16
N LYS A 109 1.55 -8.75 13.23
CA LYS A 109 1.57 -9.51 14.48
C LYS A 109 0.62 -8.90 15.49
N GLN A 110 -0.23 -9.74 16.08
CA GLN A 110 -1.03 -9.33 17.22
C GLN A 110 -0.21 -9.45 18.51
N LEU A 111 -0.14 -8.36 19.27
CA LEU A 111 0.55 -8.40 20.57
C LEU A 111 -0.25 -9.20 21.60
N PRO A 112 0.39 -9.79 22.64
CA PRO A 112 -0.25 -10.69 23.61
C PRO A 112 -1.45 -10.09 24.33
N ASN A 113 -1.53 -8.78 24.45
CA ASN A 113 -2.65 -8.05 25.08
C ASN A 113 -3.86 -7.84 24.13
N TYR A 114 -3.81 -8.33 22.91
CA TYR A 114 -4.81 -8.18 21.84
C TYR A 114 -5.20 -6.72 21.54
N ALA A 115 -4.49 -5.75 22.10
CA ALA A 115 -4.84 -4.34 21.98
C ALA A 115 -4.28 -3.71 20.70
N ASN A 116 -3.16 -4.21 20.21
CA ASN A 116 -2.44 -3.66 19.07
C ASN A 116 -2.02 -4.74 18.09
N ILE A 117 -2.08 -4.40 16.80
CA ILE A 117 -1.50 -5.15 15.69
C ILE A 117 -0.28 -4.35 15.24
N THR A 118 0.86 -5.00 15.09
CA THR A 118 2.11 -4.36 14.69
C THR A 118 2.73 -5.03 13.47
N PRO A 119 3.34 -4.27 12.56
CA PRO A 119 4.10 -4.86 11.46
C PRO A 119 5.29 -5.66 11.97
N ALA A 120 5.52 -6.81 11.35
CA ALA A 120 6.69 -7.65 11.57
C ALA A 120 7.29 -8.09 10.23
N GLY A 121 8.57 -8.37 10.19
CA GLY A 121 9.27 -8.76 8.97
C GLY A 121 10.74 -9.06 9.24
N ASN A 122 11.55 -9.02 8.20
CA ASN A 122 12.98 -9.32 8.27
C ASN A 122 13.83 -8.35 9.13
N TRP A 123 13.23 -7.31 9.67
CA TRP A 123 13.83 -6.39 10.65
C TRP A 123 13.48 -6.72 12.10
N THR A 124 12.57 -7.68 12.32
CA THR A 124 12.23 -8.19 13.66
C THR A 124 13.10 -9.39 14.00
N ASP A 125 13.21 -9.75 15.28
CA ASP A 125 14.05 -10.85 15.73
C ASP A 125 13.77 -12.18 15.01
N GLU A 126 14.81 -12.96 14.72
CA GLU A 126 14.77 -14.18 13.89
C GLU A 126 13.74 -15.23 14.33
N GLU A 127 13.40 -15.29 15.61
CA GLU A 127 12.38 -16.22 16.14
C GLU A 127 11.00 -16.06 15.49
N PHE A 128 10.72 -14.89 14.90
CA PHE A 128 9.42 -14.61 14.27
C PHE A 128 9.25 -15.19 12.87
N LEU A 129 10.33 -15.49 12.18
CA LEU A 129 10.26 -16.01 10.81
C LEU A 129 10.00 -17.54 10.78
N VAL A 130 10.20 -18.21 11.89
CA VAL A 130 10.10 -19.69 11.99
C VAL A 130 8.67 -20.17 12.27
N GLU A 131 7.80 -19.32 12.81
CA GLU A 131 6.43 -19.73 13.20
C GLU A 131 5.37 -19.57 12.09
N ALA A 132 5.74 -19.18 10.87
CA ALA A 132 4.80 -19.16 9.77
C ALA A 132 4.53 -20.58 9.26
N ASP A 133 3.54 -21.24 9.84
CA ASP A 133 3.06 -22.60 9.45
C ASP A 133 2.59 -22.71 7.99
N TYR A 134 2.55 -21.59 7.27
CA TYR A 134 2.09 -21.54 5.89
C TYR A 134 3.14 -20.83 5.03
N PRO A 135 3.50 -21.38 3.87
CA PRO A 135 4.43 -20.70 2.98
C PRO A 135 3.89 -19.30 2.64
N LEU A 136 4.57 -18.26 3.10
CA LEU A 136 4.15 -16.86 2.90
C LEU A 136 3.91 -16.52 1.42
N GLN A 137 4.65 -17.18 0.52
CA GLN A 137 4.45 -17.07 -0.93
C GLN A 137 3.09 -17.60 -1.40
N VAL A 138 2.60 -18.70 -0.81
CA VAL A 138 1.26 -19.23 -1.12
C VAL A 138 0.19 -18.30 -0.62
N LYS A 139 0.36 -17.73 0.58
CA LYS A 139 -0.55 -16.72 1.13
C LYS A 139 -0.60 -15.49 0.21
N GLU A 140 0.54 -14.99 -0.24
CA GLU A 140 0.61 -13.86 -1.17
C GLU A 140 -0.17 -14.15 -2.46
N GLU A 141 0.03 -15.31 -3.05
CA GLU A 141 -0.68 -15.68 -4.29
C GLU A 141 -2.19 -15.80 -4.08
N LEU A 142 -2.64 -16.36 -2.95
CA LEU A 142 -4.06 -16.44 -2.62
C LEU A 142 -4.68 -15.06 -2.42
N VAL A 143 -4.03 -14.17 -1.68
CA VAL A 143 -4.50 -12.80 -1.47
C VAL A 143 -4.52 -12.02 -2.78
N TYR A 144 -3.50 -12.18 -3.61
CA TYR A 144 -3.44 -11.58 -4.95
C TYR A 144 -4.66 -11.96 -5.79
N ARG A 145 -4.99 -13.26 -5.86
CA ARG A 145 -6.16 -13.75 -6.60
C ARG A 145 -7.47 -13.26 -5.98
N LEU A 146 -7.58 -13.31 -4.65
CA LEU A 146 -8.77 -12.86 -3.94
C LEU A 146 -9.05 -11.38 -4.18
N CYS A 147 -8.05 -10.52 -4.07
CA CYS A 147 -8.18 -9.10 -4.37
C CYS A 147 -8.68 -8.85 -5.80
N ARG A 148 -8.17 -9.60 -6.78
CA ARG A 148 -8.61 -9.47 -8.18
C ARG A 148 -10.04 -9.94 -8.41
N ILE A 149 -10.51 -10.96 -7.68
CA ILE A 149 -11.89 -11.47 -7.79
C ILE A 149 -12.87 -10.50 -7.13
N LEU A 150 -12.49 -9.91 -6.01
CA LEU A 150 -13.37 -9.05 -5.21
C LEU A 150 -13.33 -7.58 -5.60
N ALA A 151 -12.30 -7.15 -6.31
CA ALA A 151 -12.16 -5.74 -6.70
C ALA A 151 -13.28 -5.32 -7.65
N PRO A 152 -14.02 -4.25 -7.34
CA PRO A 152 -15.09 -3.74 -8.19
C PRO A 152 -14.58 -2.93 -9.39
N CYS A 153 -13.26 -2.77 -9.54
CA CYS A 153 -12.61 -1.98 -10.58
C CYS A 153 -11.24 -2.56 -10.91
N PRO A 154 -10.55 -2.08 -11.99
CA PRO A 154 -9.24 -2.57 -12.36
C PRO A 154 -8.18 -2.33 -11.27
N ILE A 155 -7.36 -3.37 -11.03
CA ILE A 155 -6.16 -3.29 -10.18
C ILE A 155 -4.93 -3.07 -11.06
N ILE A 156 -4.10 -2.10 -10.64
CA ILE A 156 -2.79 -1.82 -11.18
C ILE A 156 -1.75 -2.37 -10.22
N ASP A 157 -0.99 -3.36 -10.66
CA ASP A 157 0.00 -4.02 -9.82
C ASP A 157 1.32 -3.28 -9.84
N VAL A 158 1.79 -2.89 -8.67
CA VAL A 158 3.11 -2.29 -8.44
C VAL A 158 3.91 -3.22 -7.53
N ARG A 159 5.15 -3.54 -7.90
CA ARG A 159 6.05 -4.38 -7.09
C ARG A 159 7.39 -3.69 -6.90
N TYR A 160 8.04 -3.97 -5.79
CA TYR A 160 9.37 -3.45 -5.53
C TYR A 160 10.43 -4.38 -6.14
N LYS A 161 11.26 -3.83 -7.03
CA LYS A 161 12.34 -4.60 -7.65
C LYS A 161 13.44 -4.94 -6.62
N GLY A 162 13.68 -6.20 -6.40
CA GLY A 162 14.69 -6.70 -5.44
C GLY A 162 14.12 -7.63 -4.36
N LEU A 163 12.80 -7.66 -4.18
CA LEU A 163 12.14 -8.48 -3.15
C LEU A 163 11.25 -9.59 -3.72
N TRP A 164 11.15 -9.70 -5.05
CA TRP A 164 10.28 -10.65 -5.72
C TRP A 164 11.07 -11.75 -6.43
N ILE A 165 10.68 -13.01 -6.20
CA ILE A 165 11.30 -14.21 -6.78
C ILE A 165 10.40 -14.85 -7.87
N GLY A 166 9.16 -14.37 -8.06
CA GLY A 166 8.20 -14.91 -9.03
C GLY A 166 8.42 -14.42 -10.47
N SER A 167 7.78 -15.11 -11.43
CA SER A 167 7.78 -14.71 -12.83
C SER A 167 7.11 -13.32 -12.98
N ALA A 168 7.84 -12.36 -13.54
CA ALA A 168 7.27 -11.06 -13.86
C ALA A 168 6.29 -11.22 -15.03
N ASP A 169 5.00 -11.05 -14.77
CA ASP A 169 4.04 -10.75 -15.82
C ASP A 169 4.38 -9.35 -16.39
N SER A 170 4.29 -9.20 -17.70
CA SER A 170 4.54 -7.94 -18.41
C SER A 170 3.59 -6.80 -17.98
N SER A 171 2.52 -7.12 -17.23
CA SER A 171 1.58 -6.16 -16.67
C SER A 171 2.00 -5.54 -15.34
N VAL A 172 3.11 -5.99 -14.75
CA VAL A 172 3.57 -5.51 -13.43
C VAL A 172 4.44 -4.27 -13.58
N ILE A 173 4.10 -3.23 -12.85
CA ILE A 173 4.91 -2.00 -12.74
C ILE A 173 5.97 -2.19 -11.67
N TRP A 174 7.23 -2.01 -12.04
CA TRP A 174 8.34 -2.12 -11.11
C TRP A 174 8.68 -0.79 -10.47
N HIS A 175 8.42 -0.67 -9.16
CA HIS A 175 8.95 0.39 -8.33
C HIS A 175 10.43 0.08 -8.00
N THR A 176 11.32 1.00 -8.31
CA THR A 176 12.76 0.86 -8.10
C THR A 176 13.26 1.97 -7.18
N ARG A 177 14.20 1.66 -6.29
CA ARG A 177 14.88 2.66 -5.47
C ARG A 177 16.06 3.23 -6.25
N GLU A 178 15.86 4.36 -6.91
CA GLU A 178 16.89 5.09 -7.66
C GLU A 178 17.59 6.16 -6.83
N ASP A 179 16.90 6.68 -5.83
CA ASP A 179 17.40 7.60 -4.82
C ASP A 179 16.84 7.23 -3.44
N ARG A 180 17.32 7.90 -2.41
CA ARG A 180 16.86 7.70 -1.04
C ARG A 180 16.08 8.89 -0.52
N GLY A 181 15.09 8.60 0.30
CA GLY A 181 14.31 9.58 1.05
C GLY A 181 15.12 10.26 2.15
N THR A 182 14.48 11.17 2.86
CA THR A 182 15.10 11.94 3.96
C THR A 182 15.51 11.07 5.15
N ASP A 183 14.93 9.88 5.29
CA ASP A 183 15.28 8.86 6.28
C ASP A 183 16.46 7.98 5.86
N ASN A 184 16.99 8.17 4.66
CA ASN A 184 18.08 7.41 4.06
C ASN A 184 17.80 5.89 3.88
N GLU A 185 16.57 5.45 4.06
CA GLU A 185 16.14 4.04 3.98
C GLU A 185 15.15 3.80 2.85
N HIS A 186 14.11 4.63 2.76
CA HIS A 186 13.04 4.49 1.77
C HIS A 186 13.40 5.11 0.41
N PRO A 187 12.65 4.77 -0.65
CA PRO A 187 12.78 5.41 -1.95
C PRO A 187 12.55 6.92 -1.87
N GLY A 188 13.39 7.67 -2.54
CA GLY A 188 13.34 9.14 -2.56
C GLY A 188 12.45 9.71 -3.67
N PRO A 189 12.46 11.05 -3.86
CA PRO A 189 11.58 11.75 -4.80
C PRO A 189 11.71 11.30 -6.26
N ILE A 190 12.92 10.92 -6.72
CA ILE A 190 13.15 10.44 -8.10
C ILE A 190 12.47 9.09 -8.29
N SER A 191 12.62 8.17 -7.35
CA SER A 191 11.99 6.86 -7.35
C SER A 191 10.47 6.96 -7.43
N HIS A 192 9.86 7.84 -6.63
CA HIS A 192 8.43 8.11 -6.65
C HIS A 192 7.95 8.73 -7.96
N LYS A 193 8.72 9.68 -8.52
CA LYS A 193 8.42 10.30 -9.83
C LYS A 193 8.43 9.25 -10.95
N ASN A 194 9.41 8.36 -10.96
CA ASN A 194 9.54 7.32 -11.98
C ASN A 194 8.42 6.28 -11.87
N THR A 195 8.02 5.91 -10.66
CA THR A 195 6.84 5.05 -10.43
C THR A 195 5.57 5.72 -10.92
N THR A 196 5.39 7.01 -10.65
CA THR A 196 4.28 7.80 -11.19
C THR A 196 4.23 7.71 -12.70
N GLN A 197 5.35 7.95 -13.37
CA GLN A 197 5.42 7.93 -14.84
C GLN A 197 5.03 6.57 -15.41
N LYS A 198 5.55 5.48 -14.84
CA LYS A 198 5.22 4.11 -15.26
C LYS A 198 3.72 3.78 -15.08
N ILE A 199 3.10 4.24 -13.99
CA ILE A 199 1.66 4.05 -13.76
C ILE A 199 0.85 4.80 -14.83
N LEU A 200 1.22 6.03 -15.16
CA LEU A 200 0.54 6.81 -16.18
C LEU A 200 0.69 6.20 -17.58
N GLU A 201 1.89 5.79 -17.96
CA GLU A 201 2.16 5.10 -19.23
C GLU A 201 1.35 3.79 -19.36
N PHE A 202 1.24 3.03 -18.26
CA PHE A 202 0.43 1.83 -18.21
C PHE A 202 -1.05 2.13 -18.45
N LEU A 203 -1.58 3.21 -17.86
CA LEU A 203 -2.97 3.63 -18.06
C LEU A 203 -3.24 4.15 -19.46
N GLU A 204 -2.28 4.86 -20.07
CA GLU A 204 -2.40 5.37 -21.44
C GLU A 204 -2.33 4.26 -22.51
N SER A 205 -1.76 3.12 -22.17
CA SER A 205 -1.62 1.97 -23.10
C SER A 205 -2.87 1.08 -23.17
N ARG A 206 -3.89 1.36 -22.39
CA ARG A 206 -5.15 0.59 -22.28
C ARG A 206 -6.33 1.38 -22.79
#